data_85989a9ca9a03415061804068ce56d63
#
_entry.id   85989a9ca9a03415061804068ce56d63
#
_cell.length_a   1.000
_cell.length_b   1.000
_cell.length_c   1.000
_cell.angle_alpha   90.00
_cell.angle_beta   90.00
_cell.angle_gamma   90.00
#
_symmetry.space_group_name_H-M   'P 1'
#
loop_
_entity.id
_entity.type
_entity.pdbx_description
1 polymer ?
#
loop_
_entity_poly.entity_id
_entity_poly.type
_entity_poly.pdbx_seq_one_letter_code
_entity_poly.pdbx_strand_id
1 'polypeptide(L)'
;MMRIFMVVVCSLLAVCSVSAQISRREGTDGQAAIYRLPPFERAVCCTKFFEGWHSEKHYPYVGYGHKLLPGERYSARTMTKRQADALLRKDLRKFCAMFRKFGRDSLLLATLAY
;
A
#
# COMPACT_ATOMS: atom_id res chain seq x y z
N MET A 1 25.58 7.60 -11.87
CA MET A 1 24.21 7.31 -11.39
C MET A 1 24.14 6.97 -9.90
N MET A 2 25.06 6.24 -9.34
CA MET A 2 25.06 5.86 -7.90
C MET A 2 25.20 7.04 -6.92
N ARG A 3 25.86 8.12 -7.29
CA ARG A 3 26.07 9.30 -6.43
C ARG A 3 24.81 10.17 -6.23
N ILE A 4 23.92 10.20 -7.22
CA ILE A 4 22.67 10.99 -7.14
C ILE A 4 21.65 10.27 -6.24
N PHE A 5 21.63 8.94 -6.25
CA PHE A 5 20.73 8.15 -5.43
C PHE A 5 21.03 8.29 -3.91
N MET A 6 22.31 8.36 -3.55
CA MET A 6 22.71 8.56 -2.15
C MET A 6 22.37 9.94 -1.61
N VAL A 7 22.46 11.00 -2.44
CA VAL A 7 22.11 12.34 -2.02
C VAL A 7 20.60 12.50 -1.79
N VAL A 8 19.78 11.87 -2.64
CA VAL A 8 18.32 11.88 -2.49
C VAL A 8 17.88 11.11 -1.24
N VAL A 9 18.50 9.96 -0.95
CA VAL A 9 18.20 9.17 0.25
C VAL A 9 18.61 9.92 1.52
N CYS A 10 19.77 10.58 1.55
CA CYS A 10 20.19 11.40 2.70
C CYS A 10 19.31 12.63 2.91
N SER A 11 18.83 13.27 1.85
CA SER A 11 17.92 14.41 1.94
C SER A 11 16.55 14.02 2.46
N LEU A 12 16.04 12.84 2.08
CA LEU A 12 14.79 12.27 2.59
C LEU A 12 14.89 11.89 4.08
N LEU A 13 16.02 11.40 4.53
CA LEU A 13 16.26 11.09 5.95
C LEU A 13 16.33 12.35 6.83
N ALA A 14 16.89 13.47 6.31
CA ALA A 14 16.95 14.73 7.03
C ALA A 14 15.58 15.40 7.18
N VAL A 15 14.71 15.30 6.17
CA VAL A 15 13.32 15.80 6.23
C VAL A 15 12.45 14.96 7.16
N CYS A 16 12.67 13.64 7.23
CA CYS A 16 11.98 12.77 8.17
C CYS A 16 12.24 13.13 9.64
N SER A 17 13.42 13.64 9.96
CA SER A 17 13.78 13.98 11.35
C SER A 17 13.04 15.19 11.91
N VAL A 18 12.67 16.16 11.06
CA VAL A 18 11.93 17.37 11.48
C VAL A 18 10.43 17.10 11.56
N SER A 19 9.89 16.32 10.62
CA SER A 19 8.47 15.93 10.62
C SER A 19 8.11 14.97 11.77
N ALA A 20 9.05 14.17 12.23
CA ALA A 20 8.85 13.23 13.33
C ALA A 20 8.64 13.91 14.69
N GLN A 21 9.09 15.17 14.86
CA GLN A 21 8.91 15.88 16.13
C GLN A 21 7.57 16.59 16.25
N ILE A 22 6.94 16.97 15.14
CA ILE A 22 5.62 17.63 15.15
C ILE A 22 4.49 16.60 15.25
N SER A 23 4.68 15.41 14.68
CA SER A 23 3.66 14.34 14.68
C SER A 23 3.60 13.50 15.98
N ARG A 24 4.50 13.75 16.93
CA ARG A 24 4.59 12.91 18.15
C ARG A 24 3.44 13.06 19.15
N ARG A 25 2.56 14.06 18.99
CA ARG A 25 1.46 14.29 19.94
C ARG A 25 0.10 13.78 19.49
N GLU A 26 -0.09 13.46 18.21
CA GLU A 26 -1.37 12.93 17.69
C GLU A 26 -1.28 11.50 17.14
N GLY A 27 -0.08 10.91 17.07
CA GLY A 27 0.17 9.64 16.38
C GLY A 27 0.13 8.38 17.24
N THR A 28 0.10 8.49 18.57
CA THR A 28 0.29 7.31 19.44
C THR A 28 -0.90 6.34 19.41
N ASP A 29 -2.12 6.85 19.36
CA ASP A 29 -3.31 6.00 19.38
C ASP A 29 -3.54 5.28 18.04
N GLY A 30 -3.32 5.97 16.92
CA GLY A 30 -3.46 5.38 15.60
C GLY A 30 -2.39 4.33 15.29
N GLN A 31 -1.13 4.59 15.68
CA GLN A 31 -0.05 3.61 15.55
C GLN A 31 -0.27 2.39 16.44
N ALA A 32 -0.65 2.59 17.69
CA ALA A 32 -0.98 1.49 18.59
C ALA A 32 -2.15 0.65 18.07
N ALA A 33 -3.14 1.27 17.44
CA ALA A 33 -4.28 0.57 16.85
C ALA A 33 -3.87 -0.32 15.66
N ILE A 34 -3.01 0.16 14.75
CA ILE A 34 -2.57 -0.65 13.60
C ILE A 34 -1.75 -1.86 14.01
N TYR A 35 -0.92 -1.75 15.06
CA TYR A 35 -0.14 -2.89 15.56
C TYR A 35 -0.98 -3.99 16.22
N ARG A 36 -2.21 -3.68 16.64
CA ARG A 36 -3.16 -4.67 17.17
C ARG A 36 -3.86 -5.47 16.07
N LEU A 37 -3.83 -4.99 14.83
CA LEU A 37 -4.43 -5.70 13.72
C LEU A 37 -3.64 -6.97 13.36
N PRO A 38 -4.32 -8.02 12.88
CA PRO A 38 -3.65 -9.16 12.27
C PRO A 38 -2.72 -8.72 11.12
N PRO A 39 -1.63 -9.44 10.83
CA PRO A 39 -0.64 -9.05 9.83
C PRO A 39 -1.24 -8.72 8.46
N PHE A 40 -2.20 -9.50 7.98
CA PHE A 40 -2.87 -9.26 6.70
C PHE A 40 -3.67 -7.95 6.70
N GLU A 41 -4.38 -7.66 7.78
CA GLU A 41 -5.13 -6.40 7.92
C GLU A 41 -4.20 -5.18 7.97
N ARG A 42 -3.05 -5.31 8.63
CA ARG A 42 -2.01 -4.28 8.59
C ARG A 42 -1.51 -4.02 7.17
N ALA A 43 -1.24 -5.08 6.41
CA ALA A 43 -0.83 -4.96 5.01
C ALA A 43 -1.90 -4.26 4.17
N VAL A 44 -3.17 -4.61 4.35
CA VAL A 44 -4.31 -3.93 3.68
C VAL A 44 -4.35 -2.45 4.01
N CYS A 45 -4.24 -2.08 5.29
CA CYS A 45 -4.23 -0.68 5.73
C CYS A 45 -3.05 0.10 5.15
N CYS A 46 -1.84 -0.48 5.22
CA CYS A 46 -0.63 0.13 4.66
C CYS A 46 -0.77 0.34 3.15
N THR A 47 -1.22 -0.67 2.40
CA THR A 47 -1.39 -0.55 0.96
C THR A 47 -2.40 0.55 0.60
N LYS A 48 -3.54 0.61 1.28
CA LYS A 48 -4.52 1.70 1.08
C LYS A 48 -3.94 3.08 1.32
N PHE A 49 -3.10 3.21 2.34
CA PHE A 49 -2.47 4.48 2.68
C PHE A 49 -1.46 4.94 1.62
N PHE A 50 -0.60 4.04 1.15
CA PHE A 50 0.44 4.37 0.18
C PHE A 50 -0.09 4.48 -1.25
N GLU A 51 -0.99 3.60 -1.67
CA GLU A 51 -1.57 3.63 -3.02
C GLU A 51 -2.59 4.76 -3.19
N GLY A 52 -3.36 5.07 -2.16
CA GLY A 52 -4.43 6.05 -2.22
C GLY A 52 -5.56 5.63 -3.17
N TRP A 53 -6.39 6.58 -3.57
CA TRP A 53 -7.55 6.35 -4.43
C TRP A 53 -7.24 6.68 -5.88
N HIS A 54 -7.44 5.71 -6.78
CA HIS A 54 -7.25 5.85 -8.21
C HIS A 54 -8.56 6.27 -8.91
N SER A 55 -8.58 7.46 -9.44
CA SER A 55 -9.66 8.01 -10.26
C SER A 55 -9.46 7.70 -11.75
N GLU A 56 -10.39 8.12 -12.61
CA GLU A 56 -10.34 7.87 -14.07
C GLU A 56 -9.03 8.28 -14.74
N LYS A 57 -8.38 9.35 -14.25
CA LYS A 57 -7.09 9.82 -14.78
C LYS A 57 -5.94 8.82 -14.56
N HIS A 58 -6.11 7.83 -13.69
CA HIS A 58 -5.10 6.84 -13.39
C HIS A 58 -5.27 5.54 -14.19
N TYR A 59 -6.15 5.54 -15.21
CA TYR A 59 -6.33 4.37 -16.06
C TYR A 59 -4.97 3.78 -16.49
N PRO A 60 -4.77 2.47 -16.47
CA PRO A 60 -5.73 1.38 -16.20
C PRO A 60 -5.89 0.95 -14.74
N TYR A 61 -5.54 1.81 -13.79
CA TYR A 61 -5.66 1.50 -12.36
C TYR A 61 -6.96 2.04 -11.78
N VAL A 62 -7.57 1.27 -10.89
CA VAL A 62 -8.84 1.61 -10.23
C VAL A 62 -8.79 1.32 -8.73
N GLY A 63 -9.61 1.99 -7.95
CA GLY A 63 -9.74 1.79 -6.52
C GLY A 63 -8.43 2.05 -5.76
N TYR A 64 -7.90 1.08 -5.07
CA TYR A 64 -6.62 1.15 -4.36
C TYR A 64 -5.46 0.56 -5.17
N GLY A 65 -5.39 0.87 -6.47
CA GLY A 65 -4.26 0.48 -7.33
C GLY A 65 -4.45 -0.84 -8.08
N HIS A 66 -5.65 -1.41 -8.12
CA HIS A 66 -5.92 -2.58 -8.94
C HIS A 66 -5.75 -2.26 -10.43
N LYS A 67 -4.85 -2.96 -11.11
CA LYS A 67 -4.67 -2.85 -12.55
C LYS A 67 -5.72 -3.69 -13.26
N LEU A 68 -6.54 -3.03 -14.08
CA LEU A 68 -7.58 -3.70 -14.88
C LEU A 68 -6.97 -4.77 -15.79
N LEU A 69 -7.53 -5.96 -15.72
CA LEU A 69 -7.17 -7.07 -16.57
C LEU A 69 -8.13 -7.18 -17.77
N PRO A 70 -7.70 -7.78 -18.89
CA PRO A 70 -8.58 -8.02 -20.03
C PRO A 70 -9.86 -8.75 -19.61
N GLY A 71 -11.03 -8.22 -19.99
CA GLY A 71 -12.33 -8.77 -19.63
C GLY A 71 -12.93 -8.30 -18.31
N GLU A 72 -12.19 -7.58 -17.47
CA GLU A 72 -12.76 -6.96 -16.26
C GLU A 72 -13.57 -5.71 -16.61
N ARG A 73 -14.73 -5.56 -15.95
CA ARG A 73 -15.69 -4.47 -16.20
C ARG A 73 -15.75 -3.44 -15.07
N TYR A 74 -14.65 -3.28 -14.32
CA TYR A 74 -14.60 -2.23 -13.29
C TYR A 74 -14.36 -0.87 -13.91
N SER A 75 -14.95 0.17 -13.32
CA SER A 75 -14.72 1.56 -13.72
C SER A 75 -14.39 2.39 -12.49
N ALA A 76 -13.38 3.23 -12.58
CA ALA A 76 -13.01 4.15 -11.51
C ALA A 76 -14.15 5.12 -11.14
N ARG A 77 -15.03 5.44 -12.11
CA ARG A 77 -16.19 6.32 -11.91
C ARG A 77 -17.24 5.71 -10.98
N THR A 78 -17.49 4.41 -11.11
CA THR A 78 -18.59 3.72 -10.42
C THR A 78 -18.11 2.84 -9.27
N MET A 79 -16.79 2.70 -9.09
CA MET A 79 -16.21 1.83 -8.06
C MET A 79 -16.50 2.36 -6.66
N THR A 80 -17.08 1.53 -5.82
CA THR A 80 -17.27 1.81 -4.40
C THR A 80 -16.02 1.46 -3.60
N LYS A 81 -15.84 2.10 -2.44
CA LYS A 81 -14.75 1.75 -1.52
C LYS A 81 -14.78 0.28 -1.09
N ARG A 82 -15.99 -0.30 -0.94
CA ARG A 82 -16.17 -1.72 -0.60
C ARG A 82 -15.67 -2.63 -1.73
N GLN A 83 -15.99 -2.31 -2.98
CA GLN A 83 -15.48 -3.07 -4.14
C GLN A 83 -13.96 -2.96 -4.26
N ALA A 84 -13.41 -1.76 -4.10
CA ALA A 84 -11.97 -1.54 -4.13
C ALA A 84 -11.24 -2.28 -3.00
N ASP A 85 -11.79 -2.32 -1.79
CA ASP A 85 -11.26 -3.11 -0.67
C ASP A 85 -11.26 -4.60 -0.98
N ALA A 86 -12.33 -5.11 -1.53
CA ALA A 86 -12.44 -6.53 -1.92
C ALA A 86 -11.41 -6.90 -3.01
N LEU A 87 -11.20 -6.03 -4.00
CA LEU A 87 -10.18 -6.23 -5.03
C LEU A 87 -8.76 -6.22 -4.46
N LEU A 88 -8.44 -5.22 -3.64
CA LEU A 88 -7.15 -5.13 -2.96
C LEU A 88 -6.83 -6.42 -2.18
N ARG A 89 -7.79 -6.91 -1.40
CA ARG A 89 -7.63 -8.15 -0.63
C ARG A 89 -7.45 -9.38 -1.52
N LYS A 90 -8.19 -9.44 -2.62
CA LYS A 90 -8.04 -10.51 -3.63
C LYS A 90 -6.63 -10.48 -4.23
N ASP A 91 -6.15 -9.34 -4.63
CA ASP A 91 -4.84 -9.17 -5.24
C ASP A 91 -3.69 -9.48 -4.26
N LEU A 92 -3.76 -8.98 -3.03
CA LEU A 92 -2.78 -9.31 -2.00
C LEU A 92 -2.73 -10.82 -1.72
N ARG A 93 -3.88 -11.51 -1.64
CA ARG A 93 -3.91 -12.97 -1.48
C ARG A 93 -3.28 -13.70 -2.67
N LYS A 94 -3.51 -13.20 -3.88
CA LYS A 94 -2.88 -13.74 -5.09
C LYS A 94 -1.36 -13.61 -5.02
N PHE A 95 -0.84 -12.45 -4.65
CA PHE A 95 0.60 -12.24 -4.47
C PHE A 95 1.16 -13.09 -3.32
N CYS A 96 0.46 -13.22 -2.20
CA CYS A 96 0.86 -14.13 -1.13
C CYS A 96 0.99 -15.57 -1.62
N ALA A 97 0.08 -16.05 -2.45
CA ALA A 97 0.15 -17.37 -3.04
C ALA A 97 1.37 -17.54 -3.98
N MET A 98 1.70 -16.51 -4.76
CA MET A 98 2.89 -16.50 -5.62
C MET A 98 4.19 -16.59 -4.80
N PHE A 99 4.24 -15.94 -3.66
CA PHE A 99 5.41 -15.92 -2.77
C PHE A 99 5.37 -16.99 -1.66
N ARG A 100 4.44 -17.95 -1.73
CA ARG A 100 4.22 -18.95 -0.66
C ARG A 100 5.47 -19.71 -0.25
N LYS A 101 6.40 -19.94 -1.18
CA LYS A 101 7.68 -20.62 -0.91
C LYS A 101 8.58 -19.88 0.10
N PHE A 102 8.36 -18.61 0.34
CA PHE A 102 9.12 -17.79 1.29
C PHE A 102 8.52 -17.78 2.70
N GLY A 103 7.51 -18.61 2.99
CA GLY A 103 6.94 -18.79 4.32
C GLY A 103 6.44 -17.48 4.93
N ARG A 104 6.99 -17.09 6.07
CA ARG A 104 6.58 -15.87 6.81
C ARG A 104 6.76 -14.58 6.04
N ASP A 105 7.67 -14.55 5.08
CA ASP A 105 7.98 -13.35 4.30
C ASP A 105 7.03 -13.16 3.11
N SER A 106 6.15 -14.13 2.84
CA SER A 106 5.19 -14.10 1.73
C SER A 106 4.34 -12.84 1.72
N LEU A 107 3.84 -12.42 2.89
CA LEU A 107 2.97 -11.23 3.01
C LEU A 107 3.76 -9.94 2.77
N LEU A 108 4.99 -9.85 3.30
CA LEU A 108 5.86 -8.69 3.05
C LEU A 108 6.17 -8.56 1.56
N LEU A 109 6.57 -9.66 0.92
CA LEU A 109 6.86 -9.69 -0.51
C LEU A 109 5.61 -9.37 -1.35
N ALA A 110 4.43 -9.88 -0.96
CA ALA A 110 3.17 -9.56 -1.59
C ALA A 110 2.84 -8.06 -1.51
N THR A 111 3.07 -7.44 -0.37
CA THR A 111 2.84 -6.00 -0.15
C THR A 111 3.80 -5.14 -0.97
N LEU A 112 5.05 -5.57 -1.13
CA LEU A 112 6.05 -4.88 -1.96
C LEU A 112 5.82 -5.06 -3.46
N ALA A 113 5.17 -6.16 -3.87
CA ALA A 113 4.89 -6.48 -5.26
C ALA A 113 3.56 -5.90 -5.76
N TYR A 114 2.71 -5.45 -4.85
CA TYR A 114 1.42 -4.84 -5.17
C TYR A 114 1.61 -3.54 -5.90
#